data_6ca61659743d8d7ba2b665bcd6019d7f
#
_entry.id   6ca61659743d8d7ba2b665bcd6019d7f
#
_cell.length_a   1.000
_cell.length_b   1.000
_cell.length_c   1.000
_cell.angle_alpha   90.00
_cell.angle_beta   90.00
_cell.angle_gamma   90.00
#
_symmetry.space_group_name_H-M   'P 1'
#
loop_
_entity.id
_entity.type
_entity.pdbx_description
1 polymer ?
#
loop_
_entity_poly.entity_id
_entity_poly.type
_entity_poly.pdbx_seq_one_letter_code
_entity_poly.pdbx_strand_id
1 'polypeptide(L)'
;MSYKRFKYFNISKTKKIRFLSTKSASKIYVIFLHGFMSDIEGKKPITFLKFSYKKKINFLAFEYSGHGKSYGKFTNGNISKWTKDAHCLIKAKFKEKNFIIIGSSMGSWIALNLIKIFKKQIKGFIGIGSAPEFLEKLMWKKFNKKIKKTILKKKIYNLEHG
;
A
#
# COMPACT_ATOMS: atom_id res chain seq x y z
N MET A 1 -4.66 6.70 -26.11
CA MET A 1 -4.61 7.56 -24.89
C MET A 1 -3.91 6.81 -23.76
N SER A 2 -2.86 7.38 -23.18
CA SER A 2 -2.11 6.75 -22.09
C SER A 2 -2.85 6.92 -20.77
N TYR A 3 -3.50 5.84 -20.30
CA TYR A 3 -4.11 5.80 -18.95
C TYR A 3 -3.06 5.64 -17.83
N LYS A 4 -1.81 5.31 -18.17
CA LYS A 4 -0.71 5.06 -17.24
C LYS A 4 0.11 6.34 -17.05
N ARG A 5 -0.40 7.27 -16.24
CA ARG A 5 0.33 8.49 -15.87
C ARG A 5 0.62 8.51 -14.37
N PHE A 6 1.89 8.36 -14.02
CA PHE A 6 2.35 8.51 -12.65
C PHE A 6 2.31 9.97 -12.21
N LYS A 7 1.86 10.18 -10.99
CA LYS A 7 1.77 11.49 -10.34
C LYS A 7 2.41 11.42 -8.96
N TYR A 8 2.70 12.57 -8.39
CA TYR A 8 3.22 12.68 -7.03
C TYR A 8 2.26 13.46 -6.14
N PHE A 9 2.13 13.00 -4.92
CA PHE A 9 1.41 13.67 -3.84
C PHE A 9 2.40 14.13 -2.78
N ASN A 10 2.41 15.42 -2.46
CA ASN A 10 3.29 15.99 -1.46
C ASN A 10 2.68 15.80 -0.06
N ILE A 11 3.27 14.95 0.76
CA ILE A 11 2.96 14.88 2.20
C ILE A 11 3.56 16.10 2.92
N SER A 12 4.75 16.55 2.47
CA SER A 12 5.42 17.78 2.90
C SER A 12 6.29 18.33 1.75
N LYS A 13 7.01 19.44 2.00
CA LYS A 13 7.94 20.04 1.00
C LYS A 13 8.93 19.01 0.40
N THR A 14 9.42 18.06 1.22
CA THR A 14 10.45 17.09 0.83
C THR A 14 9.94 15.64 0.68
N LYS A 15 8.69 15.36 1.07
CA LYS A 15 8.14 14.01 1.12
C LYS A 15 7.05 13.83 0.07
N LYS A 16 7.35 13.05 -0.97
CA LYS A 16 6.44 12.81 -2.10
C LYS A 16 6.10 11.33 -2.23
N ILE A 17 4.82 11.01 -2.37
CA ILE A 17 4.32 9.66 -2.64
C ILE A 17 3.90 9.58 -4.10
N ARG A 18 4.42 8.58 -4.82
CA ARG A 18 4.04 8.30 -6.21
C ARG A 18 2.74 7.52 -6.25
N PHE A 19 1.86 7.91 -7.17
CA PHE A 19 0.56 7.26 -7.33
C PHE A 19 0.09 7.21 -8.77
N LEU A 20 -0.86 6.30 -9.03
CA LEU A 20 -1.67 6.18 -10.23
C LEU A 20 -3.13 6.41 -9.90
N SER A 21 -3.88 7.05 -10.77
CA SER A 21 -5.32 7.21 -10.59
C SER A 21 -6.06 7.29 -11.92
N THR A 22 -7.29 6.77 -11.93
CA THR A 22 -8.31 7.13 -12.93
C THR A 22 -9.32 8.08 -12.28
N LYS A 23 -9.94 8.93 -13.06
CA LYS A 23 -11.03 9.82 -12.64
C LYS A 23 -12.19 9.67 -13.62
N SER A 24 -13.39 9.50 -13.11
CA SER A 24 -14.62 9.38 -13.90
C SER A 24 -15.79 10.04 -13.15
N ALA A 25 -16.93 10.15 -13.81
CA ALA A 25 -18.19 10.60 -13.19
C ALA A 25 -18.83 9.54 -12.27
N SER A 26 -18.30 8.32 -12.22
CA SER A 26 -18.80 7.24 -11.38
C SER A 26 -18.77 7.60 -9.89
N LYS A 27 -19.74 7.09 -9.15
CA LYS A 27 -19.75 7.13 -7.67
C LYS A 27 -18.92 5.98 -7.03
N ILE A 28 -18.38 5.08 -7.85
CA ILE A 28 -17.55 3.94 -7.39
C ILE A 28 -16.10 4.39 -7.29
N TYR A 29 -15.49 4.19 -6.13
CA TYR A 29 -14.09 4.48 -5.83
C TYR A 29 -13.40 3.22 -5.35
N VAL A 30 -12.26 2.89 -5.92
CA VAL A 30 -11.47 1.70 -5.58
C VAL A 30 -10.05 2.10 -5.26
N ILE A 31 -9.50 1.55 -4.18
CA ILE A 31 -8.11 1.74 -3.75
C ILE A 31 -7.39 0.40 -3.83
N PHE A 32 -6.22 0.37 -4.44
CA PHE A 32 -5.33 -0.78 -4.43
C PHE A 32 -4.10 -0.53 -3.55
N LEU A 33 -3.86 -1.42 -2.62
CA LEU A 33 -2.73 -1.42 -1.68
C LEU A 33 -1.79 -2.59 -2.01
N HIS A 34 -0.55 -2.27 -2.39
CA HIS A 34 0.44 -3.28 -2.79
C HIS A 34 1.08 -4.01 -1.60
N GLY A 35 1.79 -5.11 -1.89
CA GLY A 35 2.49 -5.93 -0.91
C GLY A 35 3.86 -5.40 -0.50
N PHE A 36 4.51 -6.14 0.40
CA PHE A 36 5.86 -5.89 0.89
C PHE A 36 6.88 -5.91 -0.26
N MET A 37 7.82 -4.96 -0.29
CA MET A 37 8.84 -4.81 -1.34
C MET A 37 8.28 -4.75 -2.77
N SER A 38 7.05 -4.28 -2.93
CA SER A 38 6.37 -4.13 -4.22
C SER A 38 6.19 -2.64 -4.57
N ASP A 39 5.60 -2.38 -5.73
CA ASP A 39 5.31 -1.04 -6.24
C ASP A 39 3.98 -1.01 -6.99
N ILE A 40 3.71 0.10 -7.69
CA ILE A 40 2.52 0.28 -8.52
C ILE A 40 2.74 0.01 -10.02
N GLU A 41 3.92 -0.47 -10.41
CA GLU A 41 4.23 -0.84 -11.79
C GLU A 41 3.98 -2.32 -12.07
N GLY A 42 3.84 -3.13 -11.02
CA GLY A 42 3.61 -4.56 -11.10
C GLY A 42 2.30 -4.96 -11.79
N LYS A 43 2.18 -6.24 -12.12
CA LYS A 43 1.02 -6.79 -12.87
C LYS A 43 -0.32 -6.50 -12.20
N LYS A 44 -0.43 -6.70 -10.87
CA LYS A 44 -1.71 -6.52 -10.16
C LYS A 44 -2.24 -5.07 -10.23
N PRO A 45 -1.51 -4.03 -9.77
CA PRO A 45 -2.02 -2.66 -9.81
C PRO A 45 -2.32 -2.18 -11.24
N ILE A 46 -1.51 -2.59 -12.22
CA ILE A 46 -1.75 -2.23 -13.63
C ILE A 46 -2.99 -2.92 -14.20
N THR A 47 -3.27 -4.17 -13.82
CA THR A 47 -4.49 -4.86 -14.23
C THR A 47 -5.73 -4.17 -13.67
N PHE A 48 -5.73 -3.81 -12.39
CA PHE A 48 -6.85 -3.06 -11.78
C PHE A 48 -6.99 -1.65 -12.36
N LEU A 49 -5.90 -0.97 -12.68
CA LEU A 49 -5.93 0.32 -13.37
C LEU A 49 -6.62 0.21 -14.74
N LYS A 50 -6.21 -0.77 -15.57
CA LYS A 50 -6.81 -1.04 -16.88
C LYS A 50 -8.30 -1.34 -16.77
N PHE A 51 -8.68 -2.24 -15.87
CA PHE A 51 -10.06 -2.58 -15.59
C PHE A 51 -10.89 -1.34 -15.19
N SER A 52 -10.37 -0.57 -14.24
CA SER A 52 -11.04 0.63 -13.74
C SER A 52 -11.21 1.70 -14.83
N TYR A 53 -10.19 1.86 -15.68
CA TYR A 53 -10.28 2.76 -16.84
C TYR A 53 -11.38 2.31 -17.81
N LYS A 54 -11.39 1.01 -18.20
CA LYS A 54 -12.40 0.43 -19.11
C LYS A 54 -13.82 0.55 -18.53
N LYS A 55 -13.98 0.32 -17.24
CA LYS A 55 -15.28 0.36 -16.53
C LYS A 55 -15.66 1.75 -16.03
N LYS A 56 -14.88 2.78 -16.33
CA LYS A 56 -15.09 4.16 -15.87
C LYS A 56 -15.25 4.27 -14.34
N ILE A 57 -14.40 3.55 -13.58
CA ILE A 57 -14.34 3.53 -12.12
C ILE A 57 -13.24 4.48 -11.64
N ASN A 58 -13.46 5.23 -10.56
CA ASN A 58 -12.40 6.00 -9.91
C ASN A 58 -11.44 5.06 -9.19
N PHE A 59 -10.17 5.08 -9.57
CA PHE A 59 -9.14 4.18 -9.06
C PHE A 59 -7.96 4.95 -8.48
N LEU A 60 -7.39 4.43 -7.41
CA LEU A 60 -6.20 4.95 -6.77
C LEU A 60 -5.27 3.78 -6.38
N ALA A 61 -4.04 3.80 -6.85
CA ALA A 61 -2.95 2.96 -6.36
C ALA A 61 -1.74 3.84 -6.08
N PHE A 62 -0.98 3.56 -5.04
CA PHE A 62 0.17 4.37 -4.64
C PHE A 62 1.24 3.52 -3.97
N GLU A 63 2.45 4.04 -3.95
CA GLU A 63 3.58 3.47 -3.23
C GLU A 63 3.68 4.09 -1.85
N TYR A 64 3.99 3.28 -0.83
CA TYR A 64 4.31 3.81 0.49
C TYR A 64 5.71 4.42 0.51
N SER A 65 6.06 5.16 1.56
CA SER A 65 7.44 5.62 1.78
C SER A 65 8.43 4.45 1.74
N GLY A 66 9.56 4.66 1.06
CA GLY A 66 10.60 3.65 0.86
C GLY A 66 10.28 2.56 -0.15
N HIS A 67 9.15 2.63 -0.86
CA HIS A 67 8.79 1.72 -1.95
C HIS A 67 8.82 2.44 -3.30
N GLY A 68 9.21 1.72 -4.34
CA GLY A 68 9.27 2.19 -5.71
C GLY A 68 10.02 3.53 -5.83
N LYS A 69 9.34 4.57 -6.33
CA LYS A 69 9.89 5.93 -6.48
C LYS A 69 9.32 6.93 -5.47
N SER A 70 8.65 6.45 -4.43
CA SER A 70 8.23 7.28 -3.30
C SER A 70 9.41 7.65 -2.40
N TYR A 71 9.27 8.72 -1.63
CA TYR A 71 10.33 9.20 -0.73
C TYR A 71 10.72 8.18 0.34
N GLY A 72 11.92 8.36 0.90
CA GLY A 72 12.40 7.62 2.07
C GLY A 72 13.16 6.34 1.72
N LYS A 73 13.72 5.71 2.77
CA LYS A 73 14.40 4.41 2.66
C LYS A 73 13.48 3.32 3.17
N PHE A 74 13.45 2.18 2.47
CA PHE A 74 12.63 1.01 2.85
C PHE A 74 12.91 0.56 4.28
N THR A 75 14.19 0.53 4.69
CA THR A 75 14.63 0.13 6.02
C THR A 75 14.10 1.01 7.17
N ASN A 76 13.63 2.22 6.86
CA ASN A 76 13.03 3.14 7.82
C ASN A 76 11.49 3.01 7.87
N GLY A 77 10.93 2.07 7.09
CA GLY A 77 9.51 1.80 7.00
C GLY A 77 9.01 0.84 8.08
N ASN A 78 7.73 0.90 8.35
CA ASN A 78 6.97 -0.09 9.12
C ASN A 78 5.49 0.05 8.81
N ILE A 79 4.68 -0.92 9.24
CA ILE A 79 3.24 -0.95 8.95
C ILE A 79 2.52 0.34 9.39
N SER A 80 2.87 0.90 10.56
CA SER A 80 2.23 2.11 11.07
C SER A 80 2.53 3.33 10.20
N LYS A 81 3.78 3.50 9.75
CA LYS A 81 4.18 4.57 8.81
C LYS A 81 3.47 4.42 7.46
N TRP A 82 3.45 3.22 6.89
CA TRP A 82 2.80 2.95 5.62
C TRP A 82 1.29 3.12 5.69
N THR A 83 0.68 2.75 6.83
CA THR A 83 -0.73 3.06 7.11
C THR A 83 -0.97 4.58 7.16
N LYS A 84 -0.06 5.36 7.77
CA LYS A 84 -0.15 6.81 7.82
C LYS A 84 0.00 7.45 6.43
N ASP A 85 0.93 6.96 5.61
CA ASP A 85 1.08 7.40 4.22
C ASP A 85 -0.22 7.17 3.43
N ALA A 86 -0.79 5.98 3.55
CA ALA A 86 -2.06 5.61 2.94
C ALA A 86 -3.20 6.52 3.41
N HIS A 87 -3.34 6.72 4.72
CA HIS A 87 -4.35 7.59 5.30
C HIS A 87 -4.26 9.01 4.74
N CYS A 88 -3.07 9.63 4.73
CA CYS A 88 -2.87 10.99 4.22
C CYS A 88 -3.30 11.12 2.76
N LEU A 89 -2.87 10.19 1.90
CA LEU A 89 -3.19 10.26 0.48
C LEU A 89 -4.69 10.00 0.20
N ILE A 90 -5.27 9.00 0.85
CA ILE A 90 -6.69 8.65 0.69
C ILE A 90 -7.57 9.81 1.13
N LYS A 91 -7.31 10.38 2.31
CA LYS A 91 -8.03 11.54 2.82
C LYS A 91 -7.97 12.73 1.85
N ALA A 92 -6.81 13.01 1.28
CA ALA A 92 -6.64 14.11 0.33
C ALA A 92 -7.34 13.87 -1.01
N LYS A 93 -7.33 12.61 -1.52
CA LYS A 93 -7.86 12.29 -2.86
C LYS A 93 -9.33 11.93 -2.87
N PHE A 94 -9.81 11.22 -1.86
CA PHE A 94 -11.19 10.74 -1.81
C PHE A 94 -12.09 11.52 -0.84
N LYS A 95 -11.50 12.35 0.06
CA LYS A 95 -12.27 13.17 1.00
C LYS A 95 -13.38 12.34 1.69
N GLU A 96 -14.63 12.76 1.53
CA GLU A 96 -15.83 12.11 2.09
C GLU A 96 -16.42 11.00 1.19
N LYS A 97 -15.70 10.55 0.16
CA LYS A 97 -16.21 9.53 -0.76
C LYS A 97 -16.17 8.14 -0.11
N ASN A 98 -17.20 7.34 -0.41
CA ASN A 98 -17.19 5.92 -0.10
C ASN A 98 -16.30 5.16 -1.07
N PHE A 99 -15.58 4.14 -0.60
CA PHE A 99 -14.65 3.39 -1.44
C PHE A 99 -14.51 1.91 -1.02
N ILE A 100 -14.02 1.11 -1.96
CA ILE A 100 -13.65 -0.28 -1.77
C ILE A 100 -12.13 -0.36 -1.71
N ILE A 101 -11.58 -1.18 -0.81
CA ILE A 101 -10.13 -1.43 -0.73
C ILE A 101 -9.83 -2.82 -1.28
N ILE A 102 -8.82 -2.90 -2.14
CA ILE A 102 -8.18 -4.15 -2.57
C ILE A 102 -6.77 -4.17 -1.97
N GLY A 103 -6.52 -5.10 -1.06
CA GLY A 103 -5.22 -5.27 -0.42
C GLY A 103 -4.52 -6.52 -0.92
N SER A 104 -3.26 -6.42 -1.34
CA SER A 104 -2.43 -7.57 -1.72
C SER A 104 -1.37 -7.84 -0.66
N SER A 105 -1.33 -9.05 -0.09
CA SER A 105 -0.35 -9.46 0.92
C SER A 105 -0.31 -8.47 2.11
N MET A 106 0.83 -7.82 2.37
CA MET A 106 0.99 -6.73 3.36
C MET A 106 -0.03 -5.61 3.17
N GLY A 107 -0.44 -5.30 1.93
CA GLY A 107 -1.48 -4.31 1.64
C GLY A 107 -2.82 -4.64 2.31
N SER A 108 -3.11 -5.91 2.53
CA SER A 108 -4.29 -6.34 3.31
C SER A 108 -4.16 -5.97 4.80
N TRP A 109 -2.98 -6.09 5.38
CA TRP A 109 -2.74 -5.65 6.76
C TRP A 109 -2.93 -4.13 6.92
N ILE A 110 -2.38 -3.36 5.98
CA ILE A 110 -2.59 -1.91 5.94
C ILE A 110 -4.09 -1.59 5.77
N ALA A 111 -4.82 -2.32 4.89
CA ALA A 111 -6.26 -2.18 4.73
C ALA A 111 -7.04 -2.39 6.03
N LEU A 112 -6.71 -3.42 6.81
CA LEU A 112 -7.34 -3.68 8.12
C LEU A 112 -7.13 -2.53 9.11
N ASN A 113 -5.95 -1.90 9.10
CA ASN A 113 -5.69 -0.71 9.91
C ASN A 113 -6.50 0.50 9.41
N LEU A 114 -6.63 0.68 8.09
CA LEU A 114 -7.42 1.76 7.50
C LEU A 114 -8.92 1.59 7.76
N ILE A 115 -9.44 0.36 7.85
CA ILE A 115 -10.83 0.09 8.21
C ILE A 115 -11.17 0.68 9.57
N LYS A 116 -10.26 0.65 10.54
CA LYS A 116 -10.44 1.27 11.85
C LYS A 116 -10.56 2.80 11.76
N ILE A 117 -9.90 3.41 10.78
CA ILE A 117 -9.86 4.87 10.59
C ILE A 117 -11.05 5.36 9.75
N PHE A 118 -11.34 4.69 8.64
CA PHE A 118 -12.35 5.09 7.64
C PHE A 118 -13.66 4.29 7.75
N LYS A 119 -14.05 3.86 8.95
CA LYS A 119 -15.18 2.93 9.22
C LYS A 119 -16.42 3.17 8.35
N LYS A 120 -16.88 4.43 8.26
CA LYS A 120 -18.10 4.79 7.53
C LYS A 120 -17.94 4.84 6.01
N GLN A 121 -16.72 5.08 5.52
CA GLN A 121 -16.41 5.29 4.10
C GLN A 121 -16.06 3.99 3.37
N ILE A 122 -15.50 2.99 4.06
CA ILE A 122 -15.14 1.71 3.45
C ILE A 122 -16.38 0.84 3.31
N LYS A 123 -16.78 0.58 2.06
CA LYS A 123 -17.97 -0.21 1.71
C LYS A 123 -17.65 -1.65 1.31
N GLY A 124 -16.38 -1.99 1.20
CA GLY A 124 -15.93 -3.35 0.91
C GLY A 124 -14.42 -3.50 1.00
N PHE A 125 -13.99 -4.73 1.25
CA PHE A 125 -12.58 -5.12 1.30
C PHE A 125 -12.39 -6.42 0.52
N ILE A 126 -11.38 -6.43 -0.35
CA ILE A 126 -10.95 -7.62 -1.09
C ILE A 126 -9.49 -7.88 -0.74
N GLY A 127 -9.22 -9.04 -0.16
CA GLY A 127 -7.86 -9.49 0.16
C GLY A 127 -7.31 -10.45 -0.89
N ILE A 128 -6.12 -10.19 -1.41
CA ILE A 128 -5.41 -11.04 -2.37
C ILE A 128 -4.16 -11.59 -1.69
N GLY A 129 -4.15 -12.89 -1.36
CA GLY A 129 -3.05 -13.51 -0.61
C GLY A 129 -2.76 -12.74 0.69
N SER A 130 -3.82 -12.44 1.45
CA SER A 130 -3.74 -11.61 2.64
C SER A 130 -2.77 -12.16 3.68
N ALA A 131 -1.85 -11.32 4.14
CA ALA A 131 -0.83 -11.69 5.12
C ALA A 131 -0.76 -10.68 6.29
N PRO A 132 -1.81 -10.59 7.13
CA PRO A 132 -1.73 -9.77 8.33
C PRO A 132 -0.70 -10.37 9.30
N GLU A 133 0.04 -9.49 9.98
CA GLU A 133 1.04 -9.88 10.99
C GLU A 133 2.15 -10.83 10.47
N PHE A 134 2.39 -10.86 9.15
CA PHE A 134 3.32 -11.81 8.53
C PHE A 134 4.76 -11.67 9.07
N LEU A 135 5.18 -10.47 9.44
CA LEU A 135 6.51 -10.23 10.00
C LEU A 135 6.72 -11.01 11.29
N GLU A 136 5.72 -11.08 12.16
CA GLU A 136 5.78 -11.84 13.41
C GLU A 136 5.46 -13.32 13.19
N LYS A 137 4.30 -13.60 12.61
CA LYS A 137 3.77 -14.98 12.53
C LYS A 137 4.47 -15.85 11.51
N LEU A 138 4.91 -15.28 10.38
CA LEU A 138 5.54 -16.04 9.31
C LEU A 138 7.07 -15.92 9.28
N MET A 139 7.62 -14.75 9.59
CA MET A 139 9.06 -14.53 9.53
C MET A 139 9.74 -14.71 10.89
N TRP A 140 9.35 -13.93 11.90
CA TRP A 140 10.00 -13.96 13.21
C TRP A 140 9.97 -15.34 13.85
N LYS A 141 8.84 -16.04 13.80
CA LYS A 141 8.73 -17.40 14.38
C LYS A 141 9.65 -18.41 13.72
N LYS A 142 9.93 -18.25 12.42
CA LYS A 142 10.83 -19.16 11.66
C LYS A 142 12.32 -18.87 11.86
N PHE A 143 12.69 -17.71 12.36
CA PHE A 143 14.09 -17.39 12.61
C PHE A 143 14.65 -18.20 13.78
N ASN A 144 15.85 -18.74 13.59
CA ASN A 144 16.58 -19.41 14.66
C ASN A 144 17.05 -18.43 15.75
N LYS A 145 17.51 -18.95 16.88
CA LYS A 145 17.95 -18.14 18.05
C LYS A 145 19.06 -17.14 17.68
N LYS A 146 20.01 -17.52 16.81
CA LYS A 146 21.14 -16.66 16.38
C LYS A 146 20.64 -15.45 15.59
N ILE A 147 19.75 -15.66 14.61
CA ILE A 147 19.16 -14.59 13.82
C ILE A 147 18.34 -13.66 14.71
N LYS A 148 17.46 -14.20 15.58
CA LYS A 148 16.67 -13.40 16.54
C LYS A 148 17.57 -12.53 17.42
N LYS A 149 18.64 -13.08 17.99
CA LYS A 149 19.62 -12.33 18.80
C LYS A 149 20.29 -11.21 17.99
N THR A 150 20.66 -11.48 16.74
CA THR A 150 21.25 -10.48 15.84
C THR A 150 20.28 -9.35 15.54
N ILE A 151 19.03 -9.64 15.23
CA ILE A 151 18.00 -8.63 14.96
C ILE A 151 17.75 -7.76 16.21
N LEU A 152 17.63 -8.36 17.38
CA LEU A 152 17.41 -7.64 18.64
C LEU A 152 18.58 -6.70 18.98
N LYS A 153 19.85 -7.16 18.74
CA LYS A 153 21.05 -6.36 19.01
C LYS A 153 21.30 -5.29 17.95
N LYS A 154 21.29 -5.67 16.66
CA LYS A 154 21.68 -4.77 15.55
C LYS A 154 20.50 -4.03 14.94
N LYS A 155 19.24 -4.40 15.26
CA LYS A 155 17.98 -3.87 14.68
C LYS A 155 17.83 -4.11 13.17
N ILE A 156 18.77 -4.81 12.55
CA ILE A 156 18.80 -5.12 11.11
C ILE A 156 19.33 -6.55 10.94
N TYR A 157 18.76 -7.26 9.98
CA TYR A 157 19.24 -8.53 9.46
C TYR A 157 18.97 -8.60 7.95
N ASN A 158 20.02 -8.84 7.17
CA ASN A 158 19.89 -9.05 5.74
C ASN A 158 19.53 -10.51 5.48
N LEU A 159 18.37 -10.73 4.86
CA LEU A 159 17.99 -12.04 4.34
C LEU A 159 18.71 -12.24 3.00
N GLU A 160 19.54 -13.26 2.90
CA GLU A 160 20.04 -13.71 1.61
C GLU A 160 18.86 -14.34 0.87
N HIS A 161 18.56 -13.83 -0.29
CA HIS A 161 17.63 -14.46 -1.21
C HIS A 161 18.40 -15.54 -1.96
N GLY A 162 18.06 -16.79 -1.70
CA GLY A 162 18.51 -17.90 -2.53
C GLY A 162 17.87 -17.86 -3.93
#